data_cac62aded85b1c76c27a77012c25a085
#
_entry.id   cac62aded85b1c76c27a77012c25a085
#
_cell.length_a   1.000
_cell.length_b   1.000
_cell.length_c   1.000
_cell.angle_alpha   90.00
_cell.angle_beta   90.00
_cell.angle_gamma   90.00
#
_symmetry.space_group_name_H-M   'P 1'
#
loop_
_entity.id
_entity.type
_entity.pdbx_description
1 polymer ?
#
loop_
_entity_poly.entity_id
_entity_poly.type
_entity_poly.pdbx_seq_one_letter_code
_entity_poly.pdbx_strand_id
1 'polypeptide(L)'
;MPEPYDVPIRDDSIRLGQFLKLANLVESGAEAKPLIQDGQVQVNGEVETRRGRQLVPGDVVSYRGEAARVADEATFEDNLPW
;
A
#
# COMPACT_ATOMS: atom_id res chain seq x y z
N MET A 1 -4.31 -12.50 12.21
CA MET A 1 -4.13 -11.31 11.38
C MET A 1 -4.55 -11.63 9.96
N PRO A 2 -5.23 -10.69 9.29
CA PRO A 2 -5.59 -10.94 7.90
C PRO A 2 -4.34 -10.98 7.03
N GLU A 3 -4.35 -11.85 6.04
CA GLU A 3 -3.27 -11.89 5.07
C GLU A 3 -3.37 -10.67 4.15
N PRO A 4 -2.23 -10.07 3.78
CA PRO A 4 -2.27 -8.94 2.85
C PRO A 4 -2.76 -9.38 1.48
N TYR A 5 -3.61 -8.57 0.87
CA TYR A 5 -4.03 -8.79 -0.50
C TYR A 5 -3.14 -8.00 -1.46
N ASP A 6 -2.92 -8.55 -2.65
CA ASP A 6 -2.03 -7.92 -3.62
C ASP A 6 -2.75 -6.81 -4.37
N VAL A 7 -2.09 -5.65 -4.45
CA VAL A 7 -2.60 -4.49 -5.18
C VAL A 7 -1.57 -4.15 -6.26
N PRO A 8 -1.86 -4.46 -7.52
CA PRO A 8 -0.90 -4.20 -8.59
C PRO A 8 -0.74 -2.72 -8.90
N ILE A 9 0.49 -2.31 -9.16
CA ILE A 9 0.80 -0.94 -9.57
C ILE A 9 1.45 -0.96 -10.95
N ARG A 10 1.29 0.12 -11.70
CA ARG A 10 1.83 0.22 -13.06
C ARG A 10 3.29 0.61 -13.09
N ASP A 11 3.69 1.50 -12.19
CA ASP A 11 5.04 2.02 -12.15
C ASP A 11 5.92 1.15 -11.26
N ASP A 12 7.22 1.42 -11.26
CA ASP A 12 8.18 0.70 -10.41
C ASP A 12 8.00 0.98 -8.93
N SER A 13 7.33 2.07 -8.61
CA SER A 13 7.09 2.48 -7.22
C SER A 13 5.82 3.29 -7.13
N ILE A 14 5.32 3.45 -5.89
CA ILE A 14 4.15 4.27 -5.61
C ILE A 14 4.37 4.93 -4.25
N ARG A 15 3.85 6.14 -4.08
CA ARG A 15 3.93 6.82 -2.79
C ARG A 15 2.90 6.26 -1.84
N LEU A 16 3.24 6.22 -0.55
CA LEU A 16 2.39 5.64 0.49
C LEU A 16 0.97 6.21 0.47
N GLY A 17 0.83 7.53 0.40
CA GLY A 17 -0.50 8.15 0.36
C GLY A 17 -1.33 7.71 -0.84
N GLN A 18 -0.69 7.58 -1.99
CA GLN A 18 -1.37 7.12 -3.20
C GLN A 18 -1.75 5.64 -3.11
N PHE A 19 -0.88 4.84 -2.49
CA PHE A 19 -1.14 3.42 -2.35
C PHE A 19 -2.33 3.15 -1.43
N LEU A 20 -2.46 3.92 -0.35
CA LEU A 20 -3.60 3.76 0.57
C LEU A 20 -4.92 3.98 -0.17
N LYS A 21 -4.96 4.96 -1.08
CA LYS A 21 -6.15 5.20 -1.89
C LYS A 21 -6.36 4.08 -2.91
N LEU A 22 -5.30 3.66 -3.59
CA LEU A 22 -5.39 2.60 -4.59
C LEU A 22 -5.85 1.29 -3.98
N ALA A 23 -5.38 0.99 -2.78
CA ALA A 23 -5.75 -0.23 -2.06
C ALA A 23 -7.12 -0.12 -1.37
N ASN A 24 -7.77 1.03 -1.52
CA ASN A 24 -9.09 1.29 -0.95
C ASN A 24 -9.10 1.23 0.58
N LEU A 25 -7.97 1.54 1.19
CA LEU A 25 -7.85 1.64 2.65
C LEU A 25 -8.34 3.01 3.14
N VAL A 26 -8.29 4.01 2.27
CA VAL A 26 -8.85 5.34 2.53
C VAL A 26 -9.65 5.77 1.30
N GLU A 27 -10.57 6.72 1.49
CA GLU A 27 -11.42 7.20 0.39
C GLU A 27 -10.71 8.21 -0.50
N SER A 28 -9.78 8.98 0.05
CA SER A 28 -9.09 10.02 -0.70
C SER A 28 -7.69 10.24 -0.17
N GLY A 29 -6.85 10.89 -1.00
CA GLY A 29 -5.50 11.23 -0.57
C GLY A 29 -5.48 12.24 0.58
N ALA A 30 -6.46 13.12 0.65
CA ALA A 30 -6.57 14.07 1.76
C ALA A 30 -6.82 13.37 3.10
N GLU A 31 -7.53 12.25 3.08
CA GLU A 31 -7.78 11.47 4.27
C GLU A 31 -6.52 10.72 4.72
N ALA A 32 -5.68 10.31 3.78
CA ALA A 32 -4.48 9.57 4.10
C ALA A 32 -3.46 10.39 4.90
N LYS A 33 -3.36 11.69 4.62
CA LYS A 33 -2.34 12.53 5.23
C LYS A 33 -2.39 12.54 6.77
N PRO A 34 -3.54 12.83 7.41
CA PRO A 34 -3.58 12.83 8.88
C PRO A 34 -3.37 11.46 9.48
N LEU A 35 -3.81 10.40 8.81
CA LEU A 35 -3.65 9.04 9.31
C LEU A 35 -2.18 8.64 9.35
N ILE A 36 -1.44 8.97 8.31
CA ILE A 36 -0.01 8.66 8.23
C ILE A 36 0.75 9.47 9.29
N GLN A 37 0.45 10.75 9.42
CA GLN A 37 1.11 11.61 10.39
C GLN A 37 0.85 11.19 11.83
N ASP A 38 -0.33 10.63 12.09
CA ASP A 38 -0.69 10.13 13.43
C ASP A 38 -0.04 8.78 13.76
N GLY A 39 0.70 8.18 12.83
CA GLY A 39 1.35 6.90 13.09
C GLY A 39 0.41 5.71 13.03
N GLN A 40 -0.75 5.85 12.38
CA GLN A 40 -1.71 4.75 12.26
C GLN A 40 -1.40 3.78 11.13
N VAL A 41 -0.44 4.12 10.29
CA VAL A 41 -0.07 3.33 9.11
C VAL A 41 1.30 2.70 9.33
N GLN A 42 1.42 1.42 9.03
CA GLN A 42 2.69 0.71 9.11
C GLN A 42 3.10 0.23 7.74
N VAL A 43 4.41 0.23 7.49
CA VAL A 43 5.00 -0.33 6.28
C VAL A 43 5.97 -1.41 6.73
N ASN A 44 5.72 -2.64 6.29
CA ASN A 44 6.54 -3.81 6.67
C ASN A 44 6.67 -3.95 8.19
N GLY A 45 5.57 -3.66 8.91
CA GLY A 45 5.52 -3.82 10.35
C GLY A 45 6.04 -2.64 11.16
N GLU A 46 6.50 -1.57 10.50
CA GLU A 46 7.02 -0.39 11.17
C GLU A 46 6.16 0.82 10.89
N VAL A 47 5.92 1.65 11.92
CA VAL A 47 5.15 2.86 11.76
C VAL A 47 5.87 3.80 10.77
N GLU A 48 5.10 4.31 9.80
CA GLU A 48 5.61 5.26 8.83
C GLU A 48 4.79 6.54 8.92
N THR A 49 5.46 7.68 9.07
CA THR A 49 4.78 8.96 9.20
C THR A 49 4.97 9.87 7.98
N ARG A 50 5.70 9.41 6.97
CA ARG A 50 5.95 10.18 5.75
C ARG A 50 5.00 9.75 4.65
N ARG A 51 4.13 10.66 4.23
CA ARG A 51 3.17 10.38 3.15
C ARG A 51 3.87 10.11 1.82
N GLY A 52 5.01 10.73 1.62
CA GLY A 52 5.76 10.60 0.37
C GLY A 52 6.71 9.42 0.32
N ARG A 53 6.68 8.53 1.32
CA ARG A 53 7.53 7.35 1.27
C ARG A 53 7.23 6.54 0.02
N GLN A 54 8.27 6.17 -0.73
CA GLN A 54 8.13 5.33 -1.91
C GLN A 54 8.03 3.87 -1.50
N LEU A 55 7.05 3.19 -2.09
CA LEU A 55 6.84 1.75 -1.91
C LEU A 55 7.18 1.05 -3.22
N VAL A 56 7.72 -0.15 -3.10
CA VAL A 56 8.06 -0.99 -4.26
C VAL A 56 7.35 -2.33 -4.12
N PRO A 57 7.21 -3.10 -5.21
CA PRO A 57 6.58 -4.41 -5.12
C PRO A 57 7.21 -5.26 -4.02
N GLY A 58 6.35 -5.87 -3.20
CA GLY A 58 6.77 -6.63 -2.04
C GLY A 58 6.55 -5.91 -0.72
N ASP A 59 6.44 -4.58 -0.73
CA ASP A 59 6.16 -3.85 0.51
C ASP A 59 4.72 -4.10 0.95
N VAL A 60 4.53 -4.24 2.27
CA VAL A 60 3.23 -4.49 2.87
C VAL A 60 2.83 -3.29 3.73
N VAL A 61 1.65 -2.76 3.46
CA VAL A 61 1.09 -1.62 4.20
C VAL A 61 -0.05 -2.12 5.06
N SER A 62 -0.05 -1.76 6.34
CA SER A 62 -1.09 -2.14 7.30
C SER A 62 -1.77 -0.90 7.86
N TYR A 63 -3.10 -0.98 8.01
CA TYR A 63 -3.91 0.10 8.58
C TYR A 63 -5.21 -0.49 9.10
N ARG A 64 -5.52 -0.23 10.36
CA ARG A 64 -6.78 -0.63 11.01
C ARG A 64 -7.07 -2.13 10.90
N GLY A 65 -6.04 -2.95 11.05
CA GLY A 65 -6.20 -4.40 10.98
C GLY A 65 -6.29 -4.97 9.59
N GLU A 66 -6.19 -4.13 8.57
CA GLU A 66 -6.15 -4.57 7.17
C GLU A 66 -4.72 -4.42 6.64
N ALA A 67 -4.36 -5.25 5.68
CA ALA A 67 -3.04 -5.20 5.07
C ALA A 67 -3.15 -5.36 3.56
N ALA A 68 -2.29 -4.63 2.84
CA ALA A 68 -2.22 -4.71 1.38
C ALA A 68 -0.75 -4.77 0.97
N ARG A 69 -0.45 -5.61 -0.01
CA ARG A 69 0.91 -5.75 -0.54
C ARG A 69 1.00 -5.07 -1.91
N VAL A 70 2.07 -4.32 -2.11
CA VAL A 70 2.36 -3.74 -3.42
C VAL A 70 2.77 -4.86 -4.36
N ALA A 71 2.11 -4.96 -5.51
CA ALA A 71 2.41 -5.96 -6.52
C ALA A 71 2.80 -5.27 -7.84
N ASP A 72 3.66 -5.94 -8.61
CA ASP A 72 4.02 -5.47 -9.94
C ASP A 72 2.94 -5.95 -10.92
N GLU A 73 2.29 -5.01 -11.61
CA GLU A 73 1.23 -5.34 -12.55
C GLU A 73 1.70 -6.32 -13.64
N ALA A 74 2.91 -6.11 -14.16
CA ALA A 74 3.45 -7.00 -15.19
C ALA A 74 3.69 -8.41 -14.66
N THR A 75 4.30 -8.54 -13.48
CA THR A 75 4.51 -9.84 -12.88
C THR A 75 3.19 -10.48 -12.48
N PHE A 76 2.25 -9.68 -11.99
CA PHE A 76 0.93 -10.17 -11.61
C PHE A 76 0.20 -10.77 -12.81
N GLU A 77 0.26 -10.11 -13.97
CA GLU A 77 -0.36 -10.62 -15.19
C GLU A 77 0.32 -11.90 -15.69
N ASP A 78 1.64 -11.98 -15.56
CA ASP A 78 2.41 -13.14 -16.01
C ASP A 78 2.09 -14.40 -15.20
N ASN A 79 1.50 -14.25 -14.02
CA ASN A 79 1.13 -15.37 -13.17
C ASN A 79 -0.29 -15.87 -13.42
N LEU A 80 -0.99 -15.31 -14.39
CA LEU A 80 -2.34 -15.74 -14.73
C LEU A 80 -2.30 -17.08 -15.46
N PRO A 81 -3.30 -17.94 -15.23
CA PRO A 81 -3.28 -19.32 -15.76
C PRO A 81 -3.61 -19.45 -17.25
N TRP A 82 -3.77 -18.37 -17.98
CA TRP A 82 -4.05 -18.42 -19.43
C TRP A 82 -3.05 -17.66 -20.24
#